data_7af2a43f51e0ce56c04b244176bf936f
#
_entry.id   7af2a43f51e0ce56c04b244176bf936f
#
_cell.length_a   1.000
_cell.length_b   1.000
_cell.length_c   1.000
_cell.angle_alpha   90.00
_cell.angle_beta   90.00
_cell.angle_gamma   90.00
#
_symmetry.space_group_name_H-M   'P 1'
#
loop_
_entity.id
_entity.type
_entity.pdbx_description
1 polymer ?
#
loop_
_entity_poly.entity_id
_entity_poly.type
_entity_poly.pdbx_seq_one_letter_code
_entity_poly.pdbx_strand_id
1 'polypeptide(L)'
;MAFNRPALEKAYFGTRVLASRQYESVLRLLAIFGQHLSALSNQITVRETQAEAPPITKARAFIVAHQAEEISLADVARAVNLSEFYFCKMFKKETGLTFVDYLARVRVETLKQLLLNPHKRVSEAAYEAGFQSLSQFNRVFRRIAGEAPSAYREKLHRHLPSGSAGPAFAHAA
;
A
#
# COMPACT_ATOMS: atom_id res chain seq x y z
N MET A 1 34.63 -50.01 10.44
CA MET A 1 34.44 -49.83 8.97
C MET A 1 35.79 -49.89 8.31
N ALA A 2 36.04 -50.95 7.51
CA ALA A 2 37.29 -51.11 6.78
C ALA A 2 37.28 -50.18 5.52
N PHE A 3 38.20 -49.25 5.44
CA PHE A 3 38.38 -48.37 4.28
C PHE A 3 38.87 -49.19 3.08
N ASN A 4 38.11 -49.16 1.99
CA ASN A 4 38.50 -49.84 0.74
C ASN A 4 39.59 -49.02 0.04
N ARG A 5 40.86 -49.25 0.40
CA ARG A 5 42.04 -48.51 -0.08
C ARG A 5 42.14 -48.47 -1.61
N PRO A 6 41.94 -49.59 -2.37
CA PRO A 6 42.06 -49.54 -3.82
C PRO A 6 40.93 -48.74 -4.51
N ALA A 7 39.74 -48.67 -3.92
CA ALA A 7 38.68 -47.81 -4.44
C ALA A 7 38.98 -46.32 -4.23
N LEU A 8 39.59 -45.97 -3.10
CA LEU A 8 40.03 -44.61 -2.79
C LEU A 8 41.15 -44.15 -3.70
N GLU A 9 42.14 -45.01 -3.95
CA GLU A 9 43.27 -44.73 -4.87
C GLU A 9 42.75 -44.52 -6.30
N LYS A 10 41.83 -45.34 -6.79
CA LYS A 10 41.25 -45.21 -8.12
C LYS A 10 40.43 -43.90 -8.23
N ALA A 11 39.69 -43.49 -7.19
CA ALA A 11 38.98 -42.23 -7.17
C ALA A 11 39.94 -41.04 -7.14
N TYR A 12 41.02 -41.10 -6.35
CA TYR A 12 42.04 -40.05 -6.27
C TYR A 12 42.75 -39.80 -7.60
N PHE A 13 43.23 -40.84 -8.24
CA PHE A 13 43.88 -40.72 -9.54
C PHE A 13 42.92 -40.43 -10.69
N GLY A 14 41.61 -40.65 -10.53
CA GLY A 14 40.57 -40.26 -11.50
C GLY A 14 40.17 -38.80 -11.37
N THR A 15 40.61 -38.06 -10.34
CA THR A 15 40.24 -36.63 -10.16
C THR A 15 41.01 -35.79 -11.18
N ARG A 16 40.29 -34.94 -11.93
CA ARG A 16 40.93 -33.98 -12.82
C ARG A 16 41.80 -32.99 -12.04
N VAL A 17 43.08 -33.04 -12.28
CA VAL A 17 44.01 -32.03 -11.76
C VAL A 17 43.92 -30.79 -12.61
N LEU A 18 43.41 -29.71 -12.03
CA LEU A 18 43.38 -28.41 -12.72
C LEU A 18 44.76 -27.78 -12.65
N ALA A 19 45.23 -27.21 -13.75
CA ALA A 19 46.43 -26.42 -13.76
C ALA A 19 46.25 -25.22 -12.81
N SER A 20 47.34 -24.80 -12.09
CA SER A 20 47.29 -23.71 -11.10
C SER A 20 46.61 -22.46 -11.62
N ARG A 21 46.82 -22.11 -12.87
CA ARG A 21 46.21 -20.98 -13.58
C ARG A 21 44.72 -21.13 -13.76
N GLN A 22 44.22 -22.34 -14.03
CA GLN A 22 42.78 -22.64 -14.15
C GLN A 22 42.10 -22.59 -12.78
N TYR A 23 42.76 -23.09 -11.75
CA TYR A 23 42.29 -23.04 -10.37
C TYR A 23 42.10 -21.60 -9.91
N GLU A 24 43.11 -20.73 -10.10
CA GLU A 24 43.00 -19.30 -9.78
C GLU A 24 41.86 -18.60 -10.54
N SER A 25 41.66 -18.95 -11.82
CA SER A 25 40.54 -18.39 -12.62
C SER A 25 39.18 -18.79 -12.07
N VAL A 26 39.03 -20.04 -11.64
CA VAL A 26 37.79 -20.53 -11.01
C VAL A 26 37.55 -19.83 -9.68
N LEU A 27 38.60 -19.66 -8.84
CA LEU A 27 38.48 -18.94 -7.57
C LEU A 27 38.07 -17.48 -7.78
N ARG A 28 38.63 -16.78 -8.75
CA ARG A 28 38.25 -15.41 -9.10
C ARG A 28 36.81 -15.33 -9.56
N LEU A 29 36.37 -16.26 -10.40
CA LEU A 29 34.98 -16.33 -10.88
C LEU A 29 33.99 -16.56 -9.73
N LEU A 30 34.32 -17.48 -8.82
CA LEU A 30 33.51 -17.74 -7.63
C LEU A 30 33.46 -16.52 -6.67
N ALA A 31 34.57 -15.81 -6.51
CA ALA A 31 34.61 -14.59 -5.71
C ALA A 31 33.72 -13.49 -6.28
N ILE A 32 33.80 -13.25 -7.61
CA ILE A 32 32.93 -12.28 -8.30
C ILE A 32 31.46 -12.68 -8.17
N PHE A 33 31.17 -13.97 -8.35
CA PHE A 33 29.78 -14.47 -8.23
C PHE A 33 29.25 -14.33 -6.80
N GLY A 34 30.07 -14.64 -5.79
CA GLY A 34 29.72 -14.44 -4.38
C GLY A 34 29.45 -12.97 -4.04
N GLN A 35 30.27 -12.06 -4.53
CA GLN A 35 30.05 -10.61 -4.35
C GLN A 35 28.76 -10.15 -5.04
N HIS A 36 28.47 -10.66 -6.24
CA HIS A 36 27.25 -10.31 -6.98
C HIS A 36 25.98 -10.83 -6.28
N LEU A 37 26.02 -12.07 -5.80
CA LEU A 37 24.94 -12.65 -5.00
C LEU A 37 24.70 -11.88 -3.69
N SER A 38 25.77 -11.49 -2.99
CA SER A 38 25.65 -10.67 -1.76
C SER A 38 25.04 -9.31 -2.05
N ALA A 39 25.43 -8.65 -3.14
CA ALA A 39 24.87 -7.37 -3.53
C ALA A 39 23.37 -7.48 -3.88
N LEU A 40 22.98 -8.52 -4.64
CA LEU A 40 21.58 -8.80 -4.96
C LEU A 40 20.76 -9.14 -3.71
N SER A 41 21.29 -9.97 -2.81
CA SER A 41 20.65 -10.33 -1.56
C SER A 41 20.40 -9.08 -0.68
N ASN A 42 21.40 -8.20 -0.57
CA ASN A 42 21.25 -6.95 0.17
C ASN A 42 20.18 -6.02 -0.47
N GLN A 43 20.10 -5.95 -1.79
CA GLN A 43 19.05 -5.17 -2.48
C GLN A 43 17.66 -5.73 -2.22
N ILE A 44 17.48 -7.05 -2.20
CA ILE A 44 16.21 -7.70 -1.89
C ILE A 44 15.83 -7.42 -0.44
N THR A 45 16.76 -7.61 0.51
CA THR A 45 16.51 -7.38 1.94
C THR A 45 16.16 -5.92 2.25
N VAL A 46 16.81 -4.95 1.59
CA VAL A 46 16.49 -3.52 1.76
C VAL A 46 15.13 -3.19 1.17
N ARG A 47 14.75 -3.78 0.03
CA ARG A 47 13.42 -3.60 -0.54
C ARG A 47 12.33 -4.21 0.32
N GLU A 48 12.55 -5.40 0.88
CA GLU A 48 11.60 -6.06 1.78
C GLU A 48 11.44 -5.31 3.12
N THR A 49 12.50 -4.70 3.66
CA THR A 49 12.43 -3.89 4.89
C THR A 49 11.77 -2.52 4.68
N GLN A 50 11.74 -1.99 3.47
CA GLN A 50 11.07 -0.74 3.14
C GLN A 50 9.68 -0.92 2.54
N ALA A 51 9.34 -2.12 2.08
CA ALA A 51 8.00 -2.42 1.57
C ALA A 51 7.05 -2.68 2.75
N GLU A 52 5.90 -2.03 2.71
CA GLU A 52 4.79 -2.32 3.62
C GLU A 52 4.45 -3.82 3.56
N ALA A 53 4.19 -4.46 4.71
CA ALA A 53 3.87 -5.88 4.76
C ALA A 53 2.73 -6.22 3.79
N PRO A 54 2.88 -7.24 2.92
CA PRO A 54 1.88 -7.57 1.89
C PRO A 54 0.43 -7.67 2.38
N PRO A 55 0.13 -8.18 3.60
CA PRO A 55 -1.23 -8.16 4.14
C PRO A 55 -1.76 -6.75 4.38
N ILE A 56 -0.92 -5.79 4.77
CA ILE A 56 -1.35 -4.41 5.03
C ILE A 56 -1.64 -3.67 3.73
N THR A 57 -0.81 -3.85 2.71
CA THR A 57 -1.08 -3.32 1.36
C THR A 57 -2.42 -3.82 0.82
N LYS A 58 -2.71 -5.13 0.96
CA LYS A 58 -3.99 -5.73 0.60
C LYS A 58 -5.15 -5.16 1.42
N ALA A 59 -4.96 -5.00 2.74
CA ALA A 59 -5.97 -4.43 3.63
C ALA A 59 -6.31 -2.98 3.23
N ARG A 60 -5.32 -2.16 2.91
CA ARG A 60 -5.53 -0.78 2.44
C ARG A 60 -6.31 -0.74 1.14
N ALA A 61 -5.97 -1.60 0.18
CA ALA A 61 -6.69 -1.71 -1.09
C ALA A 61 -8.15 -2.14 -0.85
N PHE A 62 -8.40 -3.13 0.03
CA PHE A 62 -9.73 -3.56 0.40
C PHE A 62 -10.54 -2.43 1.04
N ILE A 63 -9.96 -1.70 2.01
CA ILE A 63 -10.63 -0.57 2.67
C ILE A 63 -11.01 0.51 1.66
N VAL A 64 -10.12 0.85 0.73
CA VAL A 64 -10.38 1.87 -0.30
C VAL A 64 -11.49 1.41 -1.26
N ALA A 65 -11.50 0.14 -1.66
CA ALA A 65 -12.50 -0.41 -2.56
C ALA A 65 -13.91 -0.45 -1.93
N HIS A 66 -14.00 -0.73 -0.62
CA HIS A 66 -15.27 -0.93 0.10
C HIS A 66 -15.61 0.21 1.08
N GLN A 67 -14.94 1.37 0.99
CA GLN A 67 -15.09 2.46 1.96
C GLN A 67 -16.53 3.00 2.08
N ALA A 68 -17.30 2.95 1.01
CA ALA A 68 -18.69 3.41 0.97
C ALA A 68 -19.66 2.44 1.70
N GLU A 69 -19.21 1.21 1.89
CA GLU A 69 -19.98 0.15 2.54
C GLU A 69 -19.78 0.16 4.06
N GLU A 70 -20.61 -0.60 4.77
CA GLU A 70 -20.44 -0.84 6.20
C GLU A 70 -19.45 -1.97 6.41
N ILE A 71 -18.14 -1.62 6.41
CA ILE A 71 -17.07 -2.59 6.64
C ILE A 71 -16.64 -2.60 8.11
N SER A 72 -16.51 -3.80 8.65
CA SER A 72 -15.99 -4.04 10.00
C SER A 72 -14.50 -4.40 10.00
N LEU A 73 -13.89 -4.32 11.18
CA LEU A 73 -12.53 -4.83 11.40
C LEU A 73 -12.41 -6.31 11.03
N ALA A 74 -13.44 -7.11 11.38
CA ALA A 74 -13.48 -8.54 11.09
C ALA A 74 -13.45 -8.83 9.59
N ASP A 75 -14.15 -8.02 8.77
CA ASP A 75 -14.19 -8.20 7.33
C ASP A 75 -12.82 -7.96 6.69
N VAL A 76 -12.13 -6.90 7.13
CA VAL A 76 -10.78 -6.59 6.63
C VAL A 76 -9.78 -7.65 7.08
N ALA A 77 -9.81 -8.06 8.35
CA ALA A 77 -8.92 -9.10 8.87
C ALA A 77 -9.11 -10.44 8.11
N ARG A 78 -10.37 -10.81 7.83
CA ARG A 78 -10.73 -11.98 7.03
C ARG A 78 -10.20 -11.88 5.60
N ALA A 79 -10.34 -10.72 4.96
CA ALA A 79 -9.88 -10.47 3.59
C ALA A 79 -8.35 -10.65 3.42
N VAL A 80 -7.59 -10.47 4.51
CA VAL A 80 -6.14 -10.64 4.51
C VAL A 80 -5.67 -11.91 5.24
N ASN A 81 -6.60 -12.81 5.61
CA ASN A 81 -6.34 -14.06 6.31
C ASN A 81 -5.59 -13.89 7.65
N LEU A 82 -5.96 -12.86 8.43
CA LEU A 82 -5.40 -12.60 9.74
C LEU A 82 -6.49 -12.63 10.82
N SER A 83 -6.10 -12.91 12.08
CA SER A 83 -7.00 -12.66 13.22
C SER A 83 -7.13 -11.15 13.45
N GLU A 84 -8.27 -10.70 13.95
CA GLU A 84 -8.54 -9.29 14.24
C GLU A 84 -7.48 -8.68 15.16
N PHE A 85 -7.06 -9.42 16.19
CA PHE A 85 -6.03 -8.97 17.13
C PHE A 85 -4.70 -8.73 16.44
N TYR A 86 -4.25 -9.68 15.63
CA TYR A 86 -2.97 -9.59 14.91
C TYR A 86 -3.03 -8.49 13.84
N PHE A 87 -4.15 -8.41 13.12
CA PHE A 87 -4.38 -7.34 12.15
C PHE A 87 -4.31 -5.96 12.79
N CYS A 88 -5.03 -5.71 13.90
CA CYS A 88 -4.99 -4.43 14.60
C CYS A 88 -3.57 -4.01 14.98
N LYS A 89 -2.80 -4.94 15.57
CA LYS A 89 -1.43 -4.68 16.00
C LYS A 89 -0.52 -4.33 14.82
N MET A 90 -0.59 -5.13 13.76
CA MET A 90 0.22 -4.95 12.57
C MET A 90 -0.18 -3.70 11.79
N PHE A 91 -1.48 -3.48 11.58
CA PHE A 91 -2.00 -2.33 10.86
C PHE A 91 -1.59 -1.01 11.54
N LYS A 92 -1.75 -0.92 12.87
CA LYS A 92 -1.33 0.26 13.64
C LYS A 92 0.19 0.47 13.60
N LYS A 93 0.98 -0.61 13.62
CA LYS A 93 2.45 -0.53 13.52
C LYS A 93 2.87 0.04 12.17
N GLU A 94 2.29 -0.45 11.08
CA GLU A 94 2.70 -0.08 9.71
C GLU A 94 2.12 1.26 9.24
N THR A 95 0.86 1.57 9.62
CA THR A 95 0.17 2.80 9.17
C THR A 95 0.23 3.95 10.18
N GLY A 96 0.57 3.67 11.43
CA GLY A 96 0.49 4.63 12.54
C GLY A 96 -0.94 4.91 13.01
N LEU A 97 -1.97 4.33 12.39
CA LEU A 97 -3.38 4.60 12.63
C LEU A 97 -4.16 3.34 13.04
N THR A 98 -5.25 3.54 13.78
CA THR A 98 -6.22 2.46 13.95
C THR A 98 -7.01 2.25 12.65
N PHE A 99 -7.61 1.07 12.47
CA PHE A 99 -8.48 0.79 11.33
C PHE A 99 -9.60 1.85 11.19
N VAL A 100 -10.25 2.20 12.31
CA VAL A 100 -11.35 3.17 12.32
C VAL A 100 -10.87 4.56 11.89
N ASP A 101 -9.71 5.00 12.38
CA ASP A 101 -9.15 6.29 12.00
C ASP A 101 -8.68 6.30 10.54
N TYR A 102 -8.15 5.20 10.06
CA TYR A 102 -7.76 5.05 8.67
C TYR A 102 -8.98 5.10 7.73
N LEU A 103 -10.02 4.30 8.02
CA LEU A 103 -11.28 4.32 7.25
C LEU A 103 -11.92 5.72 7.26
N ALA A 104 -11.92 6.38 8.41
CA ALA A 104 -12.43 7.75 8.53
C ALA A 104 -11.67 8.73 7.62
N ARG A 105 -10.34 8.62 7.54
CA ARG A 105 -9.51 9.46 6.65
C ARG A 105 -9.80 9.17 5.18
N VAL A 106 -9.91 7.89 4.80
CA VAL A 106 -10.24 7.48 3.43
C VAL A 106 -11.60 8.07 3.03
N ARG A 107 -12.63 7.95 3.88
CA ARG A 107 -13.96 8.53 3.64
C ARG A 107 -13.94 10.06 3.52
N VAL A 108 -13.17 10.74 4.36
CA VAL A 108 -13.02 12.21 4.28
C VAL A 108 -12.34 12.61 2.98
N GLU A 109 -11.33 11.87 2.53
CA GLU A 109 -10.65 12.18 1.29
C GLU A 109 -11.57 11.97 0.06
N THR A 110 -12.31 10.88 0.03
CA THR A 110 -13.35 10.66 -1.00
C THR A 110 -14.40 11.77 -0.99
N LEU A 111 -14.86 12.17 0.19
CA LEU A 111 -15.80 13.29 0.32
C LEU A 111 -15.24 14.59 -0.25
N LYS A 112 -13.99 14.92 0.00
CA LYS A 112 -13.34 16.11 -0.59
C LYS A 112 -13.36 16.06 -2.12
N GLN A 113 -13.14 14.90 -2.73
CA GLN A 113 -13.24 14.71 -4.17
C GLN A 113 -14.68 14.89 -4.66
N LEU A 114 -15.68 14.35 -3.95
CA LEU A 114 -17.08 14.53 -4.29
C LEU A 114 -17.54 15.99 -4.19
N LEU A 115 -16.98 16.77 -3.27
CA LEU A 115 -17.28 18.18 -3.11
C LEU A 115 -16.68 19.10 -4.20
N LEU A 116 -15.83 18.58 -5.08
CA LEU A 116 -15.40 19.31 -6.28
C LEU A 116 -16.59 19.60 -7.21
N ASN A 117 -17.62 18.77 -7.19
CA ASN A 117 -18.86 19.02 -7.93
C ASN A 117 -19.69 20.08 -7.19
N PRO A 118 -19.89 21.29 -7.78
CA PRO A 118 -20.62 22.40 -7.14
C PRO A 118 -22.12 22.09 -6.91
N HIS A 119 -22.68 21.18 -7.68
CA HIS A 119 -24.10 20.80 -7.59
C HIS A 119 -24.38 19.75 -6.52
N LYS A 120 -23.34 19.07 -5.99
CA LYS A 120 -23.50 18.02 -5.00
C LYS A 120 -23.68 18.60 -3.60
N ARG A 121 -24.72 18.17 -2.88
CA ARG A 121 -24.94 18.60 -1.49
C ARG A 121 -23.93 17.92 -0.56
N VAL A 122 -23.50 18.63 0.49
CA VAL A 122 -22.57 18.08 1.47
C VAL A 122 -23.12 16.81 2.15
N SER A 123 -24.42 16.77 2.42
CA SER A 123 -25.07 15.59 2.99
C SER A 123 -25.08 14.38 2.05
N GLU A 124 -25.34 14.60 0.77
CA GLU A 124 -25.29 13.55 -0.25
C GLU A 124 -23.88 12.99 -0.39
N ALA A 125 -22.90 13.88 -0.49
CA ALA A 125 -21.49 13.48 -0.54
C ALA A 125 -21.03 12.70 0.71
N ALA A 126 -21.58 13.05 1.89
CA ALA A 126 -21.27 12.34 3.12
C ALA A 126 -21.78 10.89 3.10
N TYR A 127 -23.04 10.68 2.68
CA TYR A 127 -23.60 9.33 2.56
C TYR A 127 -22.89 8.51 1.48
N GLU A 128 -22.60 9.12 0.34
CA GLU A 128 -21.88 8.46 -0.76
C GLU A 128 -20.43 8.07 -0.36
N ALA A 129 -19.80 8.88 0.48
CA ALA A 129 -18.49 8.54 1.05
C ALA A 129 -18.57 7.48 2.15
N GLY A 130 -19.76 6.97 2.51
CA GLY A 130 -19.97 5.87 3.46
C GLY A 130 -20.22 6.29 4.90
N PHE A 131 -20.50 7.56 5.19
CA PHE A 131 -20.90 7.98 6.54
C PHE A 131 -22.38 7.65 6.76
N GLN A 132 -22.67 6.95 7.87
CA GLN A 132 -24.05 6.54 8.24
C GLN A 132 -24.82 7.64 8.97
N SER A 133 -24.15 8.66 9.48
CA SER A 133 -24.76 9.74 10.25
C SER A 133 -24.07 11.08 9.97
N LEU A 134 -24.86 12.10 9.68
CA LEU A 134 -24.36 13.47 9.48
C LEU A 134 -23.71 14.06 10.73
N SER A 135 -24.18 13.68 11.92
CA SER A 135 -23.55 14.11 13.19
C SER A 135 -22.16 13.53 13.35
N GLN A 136 -22.00 12.23 13.08
CA GLN A 136 -20.70 11.56 13.08
C GLN A 136 -19.79 12.14 12.01
N PHE A 137 -20.29 12.30 10.81
CA PHE A 137 -19.59 12.91 9.69
C PHE A 137 -19.02 14.28 10.03
N ASN A 138 -19.86 15.21 10.51
CA ASN A 138 -19.45 16.57 10.85
C ASN A 138 -18.32 16.59 11.90
N ARG A 139 -18.42 15.73 12.93
CA ARG A 139 -17.39 15.59 13.97
C ARG A 139 -16.08 15.05 13.39
N VAL A 140 -16.16 13.99 12.58
CA VAL A 140 -14.99 13.33 11.97
C VAL A 140 -14.32 14.27 10.97
N PHE A 141 -15.09 14.89 10.10
CA PHE A 141 -14.56 15.81 9.09
C PHE A 141 -13.82 16.99 9.75
N ARG A 142 -14.44 17.63 10.75
CA ARG A 142 -13.81 18.74 11.48
C ARG A 142 -12.52 18.30 12.18
N ARG A 143 -12.49 17.10 12.75
CA ARG A 143 -11.29 16.54 13.38
C ARG A 143 -10.15 16.33 12.38
N ILE A 144 -10.45 15.86 11.15
CA ILE A 144 -9.45 15.50 10.15
C ILE A 144 -9.07 16.69 9.27
N ALA A 145 -10.05 17.49 8.82
CA ALA A 145 -9.85 18.62 7.93
C ALA A 145 -9.55 19.94 8.65
N GLY A 146 -9.78 20.00 9.97
CA GLY A 146 -9.56 21.21 10.76
C GLY A 146 -10.67 22.25 10.68
N GLU A 147 -11.67 22.08 9.80
CA GLU A 147 -12.77 23.01 9.57
C GLU A 147 -14.09 22.30 9.27
N ALA A 148 -15.18 23.08 9.27
CA ALA A 148 -16.50 22.52 8.95
C ALA A 148 -16.61 22.16 7.45
N PRO A 149 -17.38 21.10 7.08
CA PRO A 149 -17.56 20.69 5.69
C PRO A 149 -18.09 21.80 4.77
N SER A 150 -19.01 22.64 5.28
CA SER A 150 -19.58 23.77 4.54
C SER A 150 -18.52 24.86 4.26
N ALA A 151 -17.69 25.18 5.25
CA ALA A 151 -16.59 26.14 5.09
C ALA A 151 -15.56 25.63 4.10
N TYR A 152 -15.21 24.34 4.18
CA TYR A 152 -14.31 23.69 3.21
C TYR A 152 -14.84 23.80 1.78
N ARG A 153 -16.14 23.47 1.57
CA ARG A 153 -16.80 23.58 0.26
C ARG A 153 -16.78 25.01 -0.27
N GLU A 154 -17.10 25.98 0.58
CA GLU A 154 -17.12 27.40 0.20
C GLU A 154 -15.73 27.88 -0.26
N LYS A 155 -14.68 27.52 0.47
CA LYS A 155 -13.29 27.82 0.06
C LYS A 155 -12.94 27.16 -1.27
N LEU A 156 -13.30 25.89 -1.44
CA LEU A 156 -13.03 25.13 -2.66
C LEU A 156 -13.63 25.82 -3.89
N HIS A 157 -14.89 26.26 -3.80
CA HIS A 157 -15.58 26.92 -4.93
C HIS A 157 -15.21 28.38 -5.12
N ARG A 158 -14.70 29.06 -4.11
CA ARG A 158 -14.18 30.41 -4.24
C ARG A 158 -12.88 30.46 -5.07
N HIS A 159 -12.10 29.40 -5.09
CA HIS A 159 -10.85 29.31 -5.84
C HIS A 159 -10.98 28.68 -7.24
N LEU A 160 -12.15 28.10 -7.56
CA LEU A 160 -12.45 27.65 -8.91
C LEU A 160 -12.97 28.85 -9.70
N PRO A 161 -12.31 29.30 -10.80
CA PRO A 161 -12.85 30.34 -11.63
C PRO A 161 -14.22 29.89 -12.15
N SER A 162 -15.19 30.78 -12.04
CA SER A 162 -16.55 30.59 -12.59
C SER A 162 -16.42 30.41 -14.11
N GLY A 163 -16.20 29.16 -14.54
CA GLY A 163 -16.06 28.80 -15.95
C GLY A 163 -17.40 28.93 -16.66
N SER A 164 -17.50 29.95 -17.49
CA SER A 164 -18.35 30.09 -18.68
C SER A 164 -19.83 29.77 -18.51
N ALA A 165 -20.59 30.85 -18.32
CA ALA A 165 -21.93 30.92 -18.88
C ALA A 165 -21.83 30.49 -20.37
N GLY A 166 -22.53 29.39 -20.71
CA GLY A 166 -22.65 28.93 -22.08
C GLY A 166 -23.32 30.06 -22.94
N PRO A 167 -23.01 30.09 -24.25
CA PRO A 167 -23.56 31.12 -25.11
C PRO A 167 -25.09 31.07 -25.10
N ALA A 168 -25.69 32.20 -24.77
CA ALA A 168 -27.13 32.43 -24.94
C ALA A 168 -27.47 32.25 -26.42
N PHE A 169 -28.18 31.18 -26.77
CA PHE A 169 -28.86 31.10 -28.05
C PHE A 169 -29.93 32.17 -28.08
N ALA A 170 -29.64 33.31 -28.67
CA ALA A 170 -30.61 34.29 -29.05
C ALA A 170 -31.48 33.65 -30.16
N HIS A 171 -32.73 33.31 -29.85
CA HIS A 171 -33.74 33.14 -30.87
C HIS A 171 -34.06 34.51 -31.42
N ALA A 172 -33.61 34.80 -32.62
CA ALA A 172 -34.17 35.84 -33.47
C ALA A 172 -35.25 35.25 -34.35
N ALA A 173 -36.35 35.97 -34.37
CA ALA A 173 -37.60 35.73 -35.07
C ALA A 173 -37.45 35.44 -36.60
#